data_f5d861d0a5d9572fa07d11b7577b12fa
#
_entry.id   f5d861d0a5d9572fa07d11b7577b12fa
#
_cell.length_a   1.000
_cell.length_b   1.000
_cell.length_c   1.000
_cell.angle_alpha   90.00
_cell.angle_beta   90.00
_cell.angle_gamma   90.00
#
_symmetry.space_group_name_H-M   'P 1'
#
loop_
_entity.id
_entity.type
_entity.pdbx_description
1 polymer ?
#
loop_
_entity_poly.entity_id
_entity_poly.type
_entity_poly.pdbx_seq_one_letter_code
_entity_poly.pdbx_strand_id
1 'polypeptide(L)'
;MNSGKRFEQNWKNSIPKDIFYYRFRDGSSSWGGNDKVRFQQTNICDCLMFDGDYLYLLELKSTKGKSLPFNNIKKHQIEDLLWASEYANTICGLVVEFSDLTECYFIEIGRFKAFYDSTNRKSIPIDYLREKGIRIDVERKKINNKFNVEKFINDVIKKEV
;
A
#
# COMPACT_ATOMS: atom_id res chain seq x y z
N MET A 1 17.27 8.22 5.52
CA MET A 1 15.82 7.97 5.29
C MET A 1 15.57 6.47 5.34
N ASN A 2 14.62 6.02 6.13
CA ASN A 2 14.30 4.59 6.16
C ASN A 2 13.63 4.14 4.85
N SER A 3 13.62 2.82 4.59
CA SER A 3 13.11 2.25 3.34
C SER A 3 11.63 2.57 3.09
N GLY A 4 10.80 2.55 4.14
CA GLY A 4 9.38 2.87 4.03
C GLY A 4 9.15 4.30 3.57
N LYS A 5 9.78 5.29 4.20
CA LYS A 5 9.66 6.70 3.80
C LYS A 5 10.20 6.96 2.40
N ARG A 6 11.26 6.26 1.99
CA ARG A 6 11.78 6.34 0.62
C ARG A 6 10.78 5.79 -0.37
N PHE A 7 10.17 4.66 -0.08
CA PHE A 7 9.15 4.07 -0.93
C PHE A 7 7.93 5.01 -1.09
N GLU A 8 7.40 5.54 0.00
CA GLU A 8 6.31 6.51 -0.05
C GLU A 8 6.65 7.74 -0.91
N GLN A 9 7.86 8.28 -0.79
CA GLN A 9 8.31 9.42 -1.59
C GLN A 9 8.44 9.06 -3.07
N ASN A 10 9.00 7.89 -3.39
CA ASN A 10 9.13 7.39 -4.75
C ASN A 10 7.75 7.13 -5.38
N TRP A 11 6.82 6.58 -4.60
CA TRP A 11 5.44 6.38 -5.02
C TRP A 11 4.79 7.71 -5.39
N LYS A 12 4.81 8.68 -4.48
CA LYS A 12 4.31 10.04 -4.71
C LYS A 12 4.87 10.66 -6.00
N ASN A 13 6.18 10.56 -6.19
CA ASN A 13 6.86 11.12 -7.36
C ASN A 13 6.53 10.39 -8.68
N SER A 14 5.95 9.20 -8.59
CA SER A 14 5.55 8.38 -9.73
C SER A 14 4.10 8.61 -10.16
N ILE A 15 3.31 9.35 -9.38
CA ILE A 15 1.90 9.60 -9.68
C ILE A 15 1.78 10.52 -10.91
N PRO A 16 1.02 10.15 -11.95
CA PRO A 16 0.71 11.01 -13.08
C PRO A 16 0.03 12.32 -12.65
N LYS A 17 0.26 13.40 -13.38
CA LYS A 17 -0.24 14.74 -13.02
C LYS A 17 -1.76 14.88 -13.07
N ASP A 18 -2.42 14.06 -13.85
CA ASP A 18 -3.88 14.01 -14.00
C ASP A 18 -4.58 13.13 -12.96
N ILE A 19 -3.82 12.46 -12.11
CA ILE A 19 -4.32 11.65 -11.00
C ILE A 19 -4.28 12.47 -9.71
N PHE A 20 -5.44 12.63 -9.05
CA PHE A 20 -5.47 13.22 -7.71
C PHE A 20 -4.77 12.27 -6.73
N TYR A 21 -3.89 12.83 -5.90
CA TYR A 21 -3.13 12.09 -4.89
C TYR A 21 -3.16 12.82 -3.56
N TYR A 22 -3.44 12.09 -2.50
CA TYR A 22 -3.37 12.61 -1.14
C TYR A 22 -2.68 11.60 -0.22
N ARG A 23 -1.64 12.04 0.48
CA ARG A 23 -0.98 11.26 1.53
C ARG A 23 -1.56 11.65 2.87
N PHE A 24 -2.04 10.67 3.61
CA PHE A 24 -2.45 10.90 5.00
C PHE A 24 -1.23 11.19 5.86
N ARG A 25 -1.34 12.17 6.72
CA ARG A 25 -0.27 12.54 7.65
C ARG A 25 -0.24 11.53 8.80
N ASP A 26 0.96 11.13 9.21
CA ASP A 26 1.12 10.41 10.46
C ASP A 26 0.57 11.27 11.60
N GLY A 27 -0.22 10.68 12.48
CA GLY A 27 -0.73 11.39 13.64
C GLY A 27 0.45 11.99 14.40
N SER A 28 0.52 13.33 14.47
CA SER A 28 1.59 14.00 15.18
C SER A 28 1.52 13.64 16.66
N SER A 29 2.53 12.90 17.14
CA SER A 29 2.78 12.78 18.55
C SER A 29 3.13 14.16 19.12
N SER A 30 2.28 14.64 20.02
CA SER A 30 2.58 15.62 21.06
C SER A 30 2.98 17.05 20.69
N TRP A 31 2.11 17.96 20.99
CA TRP A 31 2.49 19.22 21.58
C TRP A 31 2.21 19.18 23.10
N GLY A 32 3.25 19.40 23.92
CA GLY A 32 3.18 19.80 25.32
C GLY A 32 3.01 18.67 26.33
N GLY A 33 3.97 18.57 27.24
CA GLY A 33 3.97 17.72 28.41
C GLY A 33 2.68 17.81 29.20
N ASN A 34 2.30 16.69 29.62
CA ASN A 34 1.58 16.18 30.78
C ASN A 34 0.68 15.01 30.39
N ASP A 35 0.74 13.96 31.17
CA ASP A 35 0.10 12.65 31.16
C ASP A 35 -1.41 12.61 30.84
N LYS A 36 -1.84 13.07 29.68
CA LYS A 36 -3.20 12.82 29.21
C LYS A 36 -3.15 11.90 28.01
N VAL A 37 -3.78 10.74 28.14
CA VAL A 37 -4.08 9.81 27.05
C VAL A 37 -4.64 10.62 25.87
N ARG A 38 -3.82 10.80 24.84
CA ARG A 38 -4.25 11.47 23.62
C ARG A 38 -4.79 10.43 22.67
N PHE A 39 -6.01 10.62 22.24
CA PHE A 39 -6.55 9.87 21.11
C PHE A 39 -5.68 10.15 19.88
N GLN A 40 -4.84 9.18 19.52
CA GLN A 40 -4.10 9.22 18.29
C GLN A 40 -5.06 8.84 17.17
N GLN A 41 -5.38 9.78 16.31
CA GLN A 41 -6.22 9.49 15.14
C GLN A 41 -5.45 8.53 14.24
N THR A 42 -6.02 7.35 13.98
CA THR A 42 -5.47 6.37 13.05
C THR A 42 -6.00 6.66 11.66
N ASN A 43 -5.10 6.66 10.67
CA ASN A 43 -5.49 6.78 9.27
C ASN A 43 -5.96 5.43 8.72
N ILE A 44 -6.89 5.49 7.79
CA ILE A 44 -7.40 4.29 7.09
C ILE A 44 -6.31 3.59 6.26
N CYS A 45 -5.39 4.36 5.67
CA CYS A 45 -4.27 3.88 4.86
C CYS A 45 -3.22 5.00 4.73
N ASP A 46 -2.13 4.73 4.01
CA ASP A 46 -1.05 5.71 3.80
C ASP A 46 -1.43 6.80 2.80
N CYS A 47 -2.13 6.43 1.73
CA CYS A 47 -2.52 7.38 0.70
C CYS A 47 -3.78 6.97 -0.05
N LEU A 48 -4.38 7.95 -0.71
CA LEU A 48 -5.43 7.73 -1.68
C LEU A 48 -5.07 8.35 -3.03
N MET A 49 -5.63 7.77 -4.09
CA MET A 49 -5.60 8.31 -5.44
C MET A 49 -7.02 8.32 -6.01
N PHE A 50 -7.28 9.22 -6.95
CA PHE A 50 -8.53 9.25 -7.69
C PHE A 50 -8.26 9.57 -9.16
N ASP A 51 -8.74 8.72 -10.06
CA ASP A 51 -8.51 8.84 -11.50
C ASP A 51 -9.69 9.43 -12.29
N GLY A 52 -10.74 9.82 -11.56
CA GLY A 52 -12.00 10.30 -12.14
C GLY A 52 -13.14 9.28 -12.04
N ASP A 53 -12.83 7.99 -12.04
CA ASP A 53 -13.80 6.89 -11.99
C ASP A 53 -13.67 6.04 -10.71
N TYR A 54 -12.43 5.81 -10.26
CA TYR A 54 -12.13 4.93 -9.13
C TYR A 54 -11.33 5.65 -8.04
N LEU A 55 -11.66 5.33 -6.78
CA LEU A 55 -10.94 5.76 -5.60
C LEU A 55 -10.03 4.61 -5.11
N TYR A 56 -8.73 4.85 -5.11
CA TYR A 56 -7.72 3.91 -4.64
C TYR A 56 -7.33 4.25 -3.20
N LEU A 57 -7.48 3.30 -2.28
CA LEU A 57 -7.02 3.40 -0.90
C LEU A 57 -5.88 2.41 -0.70
N LEU A 58 -4.67 2.94 -0.55
CA LEU A 58 -3.45 2.16 -0.63
C LEU A 58 -2.63 2.26 0.65
N GLU A 59 -2.30 1.11 1.22
CA GLU A 59 -1.29 0.96 2.25
C GLU A 59 0.05 0.59 1.59
N LEU A 60 1.09 1.35 1.85
CA LEU A 60 2.40 1.20 1.23
C LEU A 60 3.36 0.48 2.17
N LYS A 61 3.89 -0.67 1.76
CA LYS A 61 4.82 -1.47 2.54
C LYS A 61 6.10 -1.75 1.75
N SER A 62 7.25 -1.57 2.37
CA SER A 62 8.55 -1.91 1.81
C SER A 62 9.23 -2.96 2.67
N THR A 63 9.79 -3.99 2.03
CA THR A 63 10.57 -5.04 2.68
C THR A 63 11.83 -5.35 1.87
N LYS A 64 12.87 -5.81 2.54
CA LYS A 64 14.14 -6.17 1.89
C LYS A 64 14.18 -7.61 1.41
N GLY A 65 13.60 -8.53 2.14
CA GLY A 65 13.66 -9.95 1.82
C GLY A 65 12.68 -10.41 0.75
N LYS A 66 12.30 -11.67 0.82
CA LYS A 66 11.37 -12.33 -0.12
C LYS A 66 9.95 -12.50 0.47
N SER A 67 9.67 -11.87 1.57
CA SER A 67 8.35 -11.90 2.22
C SER A 67 8.10 -10.62 3.00
N LEU A 68 6.83 -10.24 3.13
CA LEU A 68 6.39 -9.15 3.99
C LEU A 68 5.86 -9.74 5.30
N PRO A 69 6.50 -9.46 6.45
CA PRO A 69 6.01 -9.93 7.74
C PRO A 69 4.64 -9.33 8.08
N PHE A 70 3.73 -10.14 8.58
CA PHE A 70 2.40 -9.68 9.00
C PHE A 70 2.45 -8.66 10.13
N ASN A 71 3.49 -8.71 10.98
CA ASN A 71 3.69 -7.70 12.03
C ASN A 71 3.91 -6.27 11.50
N ASN A 72 4.24 -6.12 10.21
CA ASN A 72 4.38 -4.82 9.56
C ASN A 72 3.02 -4.21 9.16
N ILE A 73 1.93 -4.98 9.29
CA ILE A 73 0.58 -4.56 8.92
C ILE A 73 -0.27 -4.58 10.19
N LYS A 74 -0.80 -3.43 10.57
CA LYS A 74 -1.64 -3.33 11.76
C LYS A 74 -3.04 -3.87 11.47
N LYS A 75 -3.66 -4.50 12.46
CA LYS A 75 -4.99 -5.10 12.33
C LYS A 75 -6.03 -4.08 11.83
N HIS A 76 -6.03 -2.87 12.39
CA HIS A 76 -6.99 -1.84 11.99
C HIS A 76 -6.81 -1.40 10.53
N GLN A 77 -5.59 -1.45 9.96
CA GLN A 77 -5.35 -1.13 8.56
C GLN A 77 -6.05 -2.15 7.64
N ILE A 78 -6.03 -3.42 8.01
CA ILE A 78 -6.74 -4.49 7.28
C ILE A 78 -8.25 -4.28 7.40
N GLU A 79 -8.75 -4.05 8.60
CA GLU A 79 -10.18 -3.88 8.88
C GLU A 79 -10.75 -2.65 8.17
N ASP A 80 -10.06 -1.52 8.22
CA ASP A 80 -10.49 -0.27 7.60
C ASP A 80 -10.49 -0.37 6.06
N LEU A 81 -9.49 -1.01 5.47
CA LEU A 81 -9.44 -1.22 4.02
C LEU A 81 -10.52 -2.22 3.55
N LEU A 82 -10.81 -3.26 4.33
CA LEU A 82 -11.91 -4.19 4.04
C LEU A 82 -13.26 -3.46 4.06
N TRP A 83 -13.50 -2.65 5.08
CA TRP A 83 -14.69 -1.83 5.16
C TRP A 83 -14.83 -0.88 3.96
N ALA A 84 -13.74 -0.19 3.58
CA ALA A 84 -13.75 0.71 2.44
C ALA A 84 -13.99 -0.03 1.11
N SER A 85 -13.53 -1.28 1.00
CA SER A 85 -13.70 -2.09 -0.22
C SER A 85 -15.16 -2.52 -0.49
N GLU A 86 -16.06 -2.36 0.48
CA GLU A 86 -17.49 -2.64 0.30
C GLU A 86 -18.21 -1.57 -0.54
N TYR A 87 -17.58 -0.43 -0.76
CA TYR A 87 -18.17 0.67 -1.53
C TYR A 87 -17.84 0.57 -3.01
N ALA A 88 -18.81 0.86 -3.87
CA ALA A 88 -18.63 0.84 -5.31
C ALA A 88 -17.50 1.80 -5.75
N ASN A 89 -16.77 1.39 -6.78
CA ASN A 89 -15.68 2.16 -7.37
C ASN A 89 -14.52 2.46 -6.40
N THR A 90 -14.37 1.67 -5.33
CA THR A 90 -13.19 1.72 -4.46
C THR A 90 -12.25 0.54 -4.76
N ILE A 91 -10.97 0.81 -4.82
CA ILE A 91 -9.91 -0.18 -4.98
C ILE A 91 -8.99 -0.07 -3.77
N CYS A 92 -9.06 -1.08 -2.90
CA CYS A 92 -8.40 -1.05 -1.60
C CYS A 92 -7.39 -2.18 -1.50
N GLY A 93 -6.18 -1.88 -1.05
CA GLY A 93 -5.18 -2.93 -0.88
C GLY A 93 -3.81 -2.44 -0.43
N LEU A 94 -2.88 -3.39 -0.50
CA LEU A 94 -1.49 -3.16 -0.16
C LEU A 94 -0.65 -3.02 -1.44
N VAL A 95 0.23 -2.04 -1.46
CA VAL A 95 1.32 -1.95 -2.44
C VAL A 95 2.60 -2.34 -1.74
N VAL A 96 3.21 -3.43 -2.17
CA VAL A 96 4.36 -4.03 -1.51
C VAL A 96 5.58 -3.95 -2.40
N GLU A 97 6.58 -3.17 -1.96
CA GLU A 97 7.91 -3.11 -2.60
C GLU A 97 8.84 -4.12 -1.95
N PHE A 98 9.47 -4.95 -2.78
CA PHE A 98 10.61 -5.80 -2.41
C PHE A 98 11.89 -5.13 -2.89
N SER A 99 12.46 -4.28 -2.03
CA SER A 99 13.50 -3.32 -2.43
C SER A 99 14.79 -3.97 -2.94
N ASP A 100 15.20 -5.12 -2.36
CA ASP A 100 16.41 -5.84 -2.79
C ASP A 100 16.23 -6.53 -4.16
N LEU A 101 14.99 -6.82 -4.54
CA LEU A 101 14.65 -7.47 -5.80
C LEU A 101 14.21 -6.49 -6.90
N THR A 102 13.98 -5.23 -6.54
CA THR A 102 13.41 -4.22 -7.44
C THR A 102 12.09 -4.70 -8.05
N GLU A 103 11.24 -5.29 -7.21
CA GLU A 103 9.90 -5.75 -7.58
C GLU A 103 8.85 -5.06 -6.71
N CYS A 104 7.68 -4.80 -7.30
CA CYS A 104 6.55 -4.19 -6.60
C CYS A 104 5.24 -4.84 -7.05
N TYR A 105 4.33 -5.06 -6.08
CA TYR A 105 3.05 -5.72 -6.32
C TYR A 105 1.93 -5.02 -5.56
N PHE A 106 0.77 -4.94 -6.20
CA PHE A 106 -0.48 -4.64 -5.52
C PHE A 106 -1.21 -5.94 -5.21
N ILE A 107 -1.78 -6.03 -4.01
CA ILE A 107 -2.73 -7.08 -3.65
C ILE A 107 -3.99 -6.45 -3.09
N GLU A 108 -5.13 -6.81 -3.68
CA GLU A 108 -6.44 -6.38 -3.21
C GLU A 108 -6.69 -6.90 -1.78
N ILE A 109 -7.33 -6.08 -0.94
CA ILE A 109 -7.41 -6.33 0.51
C ILE A 109 -8.16 -7.61 0.87
N GLY A 110 -9.23 -7.95 0.16
CA GLY A 110 -9.98 -9.19 0.39
C GLY A 110 -9.14 -10.42 0.08
N ARG A 111 -8.35 -10.37 -0.99
CA ARG A 111 -7.42 -11.43 -1.37
C ARG A 111 -6.28 -11.57 -0.36
N PHE A 112 -5.75 -10.45 0.11
CA PHE A 112 -4.77 -10.45 1.20
C PHE A 112 -5.35 -11.09 2.47
N LYS A 113 -6.56 -10.68 2.87
CA LYS A 113 -7.25 -11.21 4.06
C LYS A 113 -7.50 -12.71 3.96
N ALA A 114 -7.94 -13.19 2.80
CA ALA A 114 -8.15 -14.61 2.57
C ALA A 114 -6.86 -15.42 2.75
N PHE A 115 -5.74 -14.92 2.23
CA PHE A 115 -4.43 -15.54 2.46
C PHE A 115 -4.03 -15.50 3.95
N TYR A 116 -4.16 -14.33 4.57
CA TYR A 116 -3.84 -14.11 5.99
C TYR A 116 -4.57 -15.08 6.91
N ASP A 117 -5.87 -15.32 6.65
CA ASP A 117 -6.71 -16.21 7.47
C ASP A 117 -6.44 -17.70 7.21
N SER A 118 -6.02 -18.07 6.00
CA SER A 118 -5.84 -19.46 5.59
C SER A 118 -4.45 -20.03 5.82
N THR A 119 -3.45 -19.19 6.09
CA THR A 119 -2.06 -19.61 6.22
C THR A 119 -1.60 -19.74 7.68
N ASN A 120 -0.72 -20.72 7.93
CA ASN A 120 0.03 -20.81 9.19
C ASN A 120 1.34 -19.96 9.19
N ARG A 121 1.64 -19.32 8.08
CA ARG A 121 2.83 -18.46 7.93
C ARG A 121 2.68 -17.18 8.75
N LYS A 122 3.83 -16.56 9.05
CA LYS A 122 3.90 -15.23 9.71
C LYS A 122 4.19 -14.09 8.74
N SER A 123 4.18 -14.40 7.44
CA SER A 123 4.46 -13.44 6.37
C SER A 123 3.79 -13.86 5.07
N ILE A 124 3.57 -12.88 4.19
CA ILE A 124 3.15 -13.15 2.82
C ILE A 124 4.40 -13.22 1.92
N PRO A 125 4.64 -14.37 1.23
CA PRO A 125 5.80 -14.52 0.37
C PRO A 125 5.60 -13.81 -0.97
N ILE A 126 6.71 -13.35 -1.56
CA ILE A 126 6.70 -12.72 -2.88
C ILE A 126 6.09 -13.62 -3.96
N ASP A 127 6.30 -14.93 -3.88
CA ASP A 127 5.77 -15.88 -4.86
C ASP A 127 4.24 -15.89 -4.89
N TYR A 128 3.59 -15.70 -3.74
CA TYR A 128 2.14 -15.52 -3.70
C TYR A 128 1.70 -14.23 -4.40
N LEU A 129 2.45 -13.14 -4.20
CA LEU A 129 2.16 -11.85 -4.85
C LEU A 129 2.45 -11.89 -6.36
N ARG A 130 3.46 -12.65 -6.78
CA ARG A 130 3.73 -12.90 -8.21
C ARG A 130 2.58 -13.65 -8.89
N GLU A 131 1.97 -14.60 -8.18
CA GLU A 131 0.87 -15.40 -8.71
C GLU A 131 -0.49 -14.68 -8.63
N LYS A 132 -0.80 -14.08 -7.48
CA LYS A 132 -2.14 -13.56 -7.17
C LYS A 132 -2.25 -12.04 -7.19
N GLY A 133 -1.14 -11.33 -7.06
CA GLY A 133 -1.11 -9.87 -7.10
C GLY A 133 -1.10 -9.30 -8.52
N ILE A 134 -1.04 -7.99 -8.58
CA ILE A 134 -0.81 -7.23 -9.82
C ILE A 134 0.60 -6.66 -9.75
N ARG A 135 1.43 -7.03 -10.70
CA ARG A 135 2.79 -6.49 -10.80
C ARG A 135 2.74 -5.01 -11.17
N ILE A 136 3.50 -4.20 -10.46
CA ILE A 136 3.74 -2.80 -10.77
C ILE A 136 5.15 -2.69 -11.31
N ASP A 137 5.31 -2.25 -12.55
CA ASP A 137 6.63 -2.14 -13.18
C ASP A 137 7.47 -1.08 -12.46
N VAL A 138 8.72 -1.42 -12.18
CA VAL A 138 9.67 -0.58 -11.44
C VAL A 138 10.85 -0.28 -12.35
N GLU A 139 11.14 1.00 -12.56
CA GLU A 139 12.36 1.49 -13.19
C GLU A 139 13.32 1.94 -12.09
N ARG A 140 14.45 1.26 -11.95
CA ARG A 140 15.50 1.65 -11.02
C ARG A 140 16.34 2.80 -11.59
N LYS A 141 16.27 3.95 -10.93
CA LYS A 141 17.17 5.09 -11.18
C LYS A 141 18.31 5.08 -10.15
N LYS A 142 19.34 5.90 -10.36
CA LYS A 142 20.58 5.89 -9.54
C LYS A 142 20.33 5.85 -8.02
N ILE A 143 19.31 6.55 -7.53
CA ILE A 143 19.03 6.66 -6.08
C ILE A 143 17.58 6.26 -5.77
N ASN A 144 16.66 6.43 -6.73
CA ASN A 144 15.23 6.28 -6.54
C ASN A 144 14.63 5.27 -7.51
N ASN A 145 13.53 4.68 -7.14
CA ASN A 145 12.70 3.88 -8.02
C ASN A 145 11.57 4.73 -8.59
N LYS A 146 11.21 4.48 -9.85
CA LYS A 146 10.01 5.02 -10.47
C LYS A 146 9.05 3.87 -10.76
N PHE A 147 7.80 4.04 -10.35
CA PHE A 147 6.74 3.06 -10.53
C PHE A 147 5.85 3.44 -11.71
N ASN A 148 5.46 2.46 -12.54
CA ASN A 148 4.52 2.70 -13.62
C ASN A 148 3.07 2.66 -13.10
N VAL A 149 2.66 3.75 -12.45
CA VAL A 149 1.33 3.87 -11.82
C VAL A 149 0.21 3.90 -12.85
N GLU A 150 0.43 4.52 -14.02
CA GLU A 150 -0.55 4.52 -15.11
C GLU A 150 -0.88 3.10 -15.59
N LYS A 151 0.14 2.29 -15.83
CA LYS A 151 -0.06 0.88 -16.18
C LYS A 151 -0.74 0.11 -15.06
N PHE A 152 -0.36 0.36 -13.81
CA PHE A 152 -0.99 -0.25 -12.64
C PHE A 152 -2.49 0.03 -12.60
N ILE A 153 -2.91 1.28 -12.77
CA ILE A 153 -4.32 1.67 -12.83
C ILE A 153 -5.05 0.87 -13.92
N ASN A 154 -4.49 0.82 -15.13
CA ASN A 154 -5.08 0.06 -16.24
C ASN A 154 -5.17 -1.45 -15.94
N ASP A 155 -4.14 -2.03 -15.32
CA ASP A 155 -4.10 -3.47 -15.05
C ASP A 155 -5.07 -3.86 -13.90
N VAL A 156 -5.23 -3.01 -12.88
CA VAL A 156 -6.14 -3.28 -11.78
C VAL A 156 -7.59 -3.20 -12.23
N ILE A 157 -7.96 -2.20 -13.03
CA ILE A 157 -9.32 -2.04 -13.56
C ILE A 157 -9.71 -3.25 -14.42
N LYS A 158 -8.81 -3.73 -15.28
CA LYS A 158 -9.05 -4.92 -16.11
C LYS A 158 -9.29 -6.20 -15.30
N LYS A 159 -8.70 -6.30 -14.12
CA LYS A 159 -8.87 -7.48 -13.24
C LYS A 159 -10.12 -7.41 -12.37
N GLU A 160 -10.52 -6.21 -11.99
CA GLU A 160 -11.67 -5.97 -11.09
C GLU A 160 -13.00 -5.82 -11.84
N VAL A 161 -12.94 -5.56 -13.14
CA VAL A 161 -14.07 -5.50 -14.05
C VAL A 161 -14.16 -6.77 -14.90
#